data_de16c04f9e229e8760cd8113c2e05507
#
_entry.id   de16c04f9e229e8760cd8113c2e05507
#
_cell.length_a   1.000
_cell.length_b   1.000
_cell.length_c   1.000
_cell.angle_alpha   90.00
_cell.angle_beta   90.00
_cell.angle_gamma   90.00
#
_symmetry.space_group_name_H-M   'P 1'
#
loop_
_entity.id
_entity.type
_entity.pdbx_description
1 polymer ?
#
loop_
_entity_poly.entity_id
_entity_poly.type
_entity_poly.pdbx_seq_one_letter_code
_entity_poly.pdbx_strand_id
1 'polypeptide(L)'
;MELTLLRYFVTVAQELHFRRAAQKLNMTQGPLSSAIKKLEDELEVALFERSSRVVKLTTAGEFFLNEAQAVLQRAELAERNLKMKFSQQSARWAIGYNEPAMNTVLPGLLRYCNRQLPDISLELRELETAEQISALNDGSLDMGLMRPYGFDLGNLQSQLVHQEQYLLAMAPDHPLAKQKVITAGMLKNQDVILFARDVNSKLFDLLCSKLTAPDGSQPNIKQSARTKRAMLTMVYAGFGAALLPESTLQGNWNDLRTAEVDLDLPKIDIMAVWNPANTSSILPKILNMLNTKK
;
A
#
# COMPACT_ATOMS: atom_id res chain seq x y z
N MET A 1 -23.31 -1.53 24.39
CA MET A 1 -22.75 -2.08 23.13
C MET A 1 -21.49 -2.89 23.43
N GLU A 2 -21.42 -4.17 23.10
CA GLU A 2 -20.30 -5.08 23.37
C GLU A 2 -19.40 -5.22 22.12
N LEU A 3 -18.08 -5.36 22.31
CA LEU A 3 -17.13 -5.56 21.19
C LEU A 3 -17.47 -6.78 20.34
N THR A 4 -18.05 -7.81 20.96
CA THR A 4 -18.51 -9.02 20.26
C THR A 4 -19.60 -8.71 19.24
N LEU A 5 -20.54 -7.82 19.56
CA LEU A 5 -21.61 -7.41 18.62
C LEU A 5 -21.02 -6.63 17.45
N LEU A 6 -20.00 -5.78 17.69
CA LEU A 6 -19.30 -5.08 16.62
C LEU A 6 -18.57 -6.05 15.67
N ARG A 7 -17.88 -7.07 16.22
CA ARG A 7 -17.24 -8.13 15.39
C ARG A 7 -18.22 -8.86 14.52
N TYR A 8 -19.39 -9.22 15.07
CA TYR A 8 -20.46 -9.87 14.33
C TYR A 8 -20.98 -8.99 13.21
N PHE A 9 -21.26 -7.72 13.51
CA PHE A 9 -21.71 -6.75 12.52
C PHE A 9 -20.71 -6.58 11.38
N VAL A 10 -19.42 -6.31 11.69
CA VAL A 10 -18.36 -6.14 10.68
C VAL A 10 -18.24 -7.40 9.80
N THR A 11 -18.29 -8.59 10.40
CA THR A 11 -18.22 -9.84 9.62
C THR A 11 -19.40 -10.01 8.68
N VAL A 12 -20.64 -9.70 9.13
CA VAL A 12 -21.82 -9.76 8.25
C VAL A 12 -21.75 -8.71 7.14
N ALA A 13 -21.25 -7.50 7.45
CA ALA A 13 -21.07 -6.42 6.48
C ALA A 13 -20.06 -6.78 5.38
N GLN A 14 -18.97 -7.47 5.73
CA GLN A 14 -17.98 -7.94 4.77
C GLN A 14 -18.49 -9.07 3.88
N GLU A 15 -19.23 -10.02 4.46
CA GLU A 15 -19.70 -11.19 3.73
C GLU A 15 -21.01 -10.92 2.95
N LEU A 16 -21.78 -9.91 3.33
CA LEU A 16 -23.14 -9.61 2.83
C LEU A 16 -24.03 -10.86 2.78
N HIS A 17 -23.76 -11.82 3.70
CA HIS A 17 -24.45 -13.12 3.74
C HIS A 17 -24.34 -13.74 5.14
N PHE A 18 -25.45 -13.78 5.87
CA PHE A 18 -25.49 -14.26 7.26
C PHE A 18 -24.93 -15.67 7.46
N ARG A 19 -25.22 -16.62 6.56
CA ARG A 19 -24.71 -17.99 6.68
C ARG A 19 -23.19 -18.07 6.51
N ARG A 20 -22.60 -17.35 5.55
CA ARG A 20 -21.15 -17.29 5.36
C ARG A 20 -20.48 -16.60 6.54
N ALA A 21 -21.03 -15.50 7.01
CA ALA A 21 -20.54 -14.80 8.19
C ALA A 21 -20.57 -15.71 9.45
N ALA A 22 -21.66 -16.45 9.66
CA ALA A 22 -21.78 -17.40 10.77
C ALA A 22 -20.70 -18.50 10.68
N GLN A 23 -20.46 -19.07 9.50
CA GLN A 23 -19.40 -20.05 9.28
C GLN A 23 -18.02 -19.48 9.63
N LYS A 24 -17.72 -18.23 9.20
CA LYS A 24 -16.46 -17.55 9.49
C LYS A 24 -16.26 -17.27 10.98
N LEU A 25 -17.37 -17.09 11.70
CA LEU A 25 -17.40 -16.87 13.16
C LEU A 25 -17.50 -18.19 13.96
N ASN A 26 -17.45 -19.35 13.31
CA ASN A 26 -17.62 -20.67 13.93
C ASN A 26 -18.92 -20.78 14.76
N MET A 27 -20.02 -20.25 14.25
CA MET A 27 -21.33 -20.28 14.92
C MET A 27 -22.46 -20.58 13.93
N THR A 28 -23.68 -20.82 14.44
CA THR A 28 -24.88 -20.99 13.60
C THR A 28 -25.52 -19.65 13.26
N GLN A 29 -26.29 -19.61 12.17
CA GLN A 29 -26.90 -18.36 11.67
C GLN A 29 -27.91 -17.74 12.65
N GLY A 30 -28.67 -18.54 13.39
CA GLY A 30 -29.71 -18.04 14.29
C GLY A 30 -29.18 -17.09 15.37
N PRO A 31 -28.21 -17.49 16.20
CA PRO A 31 -27.57 -16.63 17.19
C PRO A 31 -26.94 -15.37 16.58
N LEU A 32 -26.30 -15.48 15.40
CA LEU A 32 -25.74 -14.32 14.71
C LEU A 32 -26.83 -13.31 14.30
N SER A 33 -27.93 -13.80 13.72
CA SER A 33 -29.05 -12.93 13.33
C SER A 33 -29.68 -12.24 14.55
N SER A 34 -29.81 -12.95 15.68
CA SER A 34 -30.34 -12.38 16.92
C SER A 34 -29.39 -11.33 17.51
N ALA A 35 -28.07 -11.57 17.44
CA ALA A 35 -27.07 -10.61 17.90
C ALA A 35 -27.06 -9.31 17.06
N ILE A 36 -27.18 -9.42 15.74
CA ILE A 36 -27.31 -8.25 14.87
C ILE A 36 -28.60 -7.48 15.16
N LYS A 37 -29.72 -8.19 15.34
CA LYS A 37 -30.97 -7.54 15.72
C LYS A 37 -30.85 -6.80 17.06
N LYS A 38 -30.22 -7.43 18.08
CA LYS A 38 -29.95 -6.77 19.36
C LYS A 38 -29.13 -5.48 19.18
N LEU A 39 -28.13 -5.49 18.31
CA LEU A 39 -27.32 -4.31 17.99
C LEU A 39 -28.15 -3.21 17.33
N GLU A 40 -28.99 -3.55 16.33
CA GLU A 40 -29.88 -2.61 15.66
C GLU A 40 -30.91 -2.01 16.67
N ASP A 41 -31.44 -2.84 17.56
CA ASP A 41 -32.37 -2.41 18.62
C ASP A 41 -31.68 -1.48 19.63
N GLU A 42 -30.42 -1.75 20.04
CA GLU A 42 -29.63 -0.87 20.92
C GLU A 42 -29.28 0.48 20.27
N LEU A 43 -29.11 0.50 18.96
CA LEU A 43 -28.76 1.72 18.20
C LEU A 43 -30.00 2.45 17.67
N GLU A 44 -31.18 1.87 17.83
CA GLU A 44 -32.47 2.39 17.34
C GLU A 44 -32.47 2.66 15.80
N VAL A 45 -31.62 1.92 15.05
CA VAL A 45 -31.50 2.08 13.60
C VAL A 45 -31.20 0.74 12.92
N ALA A 46 -31.82 0.51 11.75
CA ALA A 46 -31.51 -0.64 10.92
C ALA A 46 -30.15 -0.44 10.22
N LEU A 47 -29.25 -1.41 10.36
CA LEU A 47 -27.93 -1.42 9.73
C LEU A 47 -27.94 -2.24 8.44
N PHE A 48 -28.87 -3.19 8.29
CA PHE A 48 -29.01 -4.01 7.11
C PHE A 48 -30.42 -3.92 6.50
N GLU A 49 -30.47 -3.81 5.19
CA GLU A 49 -31.66 -4.10 4.40
C GLU A 49 -31.73 -5.61 4.18
N ARG A 50 -32.79 -6.25 4.68
CA ARG A 50 -33.01 -7.68 4.60
C ARG A 50 -34.12 -7.98 3.62
N SER A 51 -33.82 -8.60 2.49
CA SER A 51 -34.78 -9.25 1.65
C SER A 51 -34.55 -10.77 1.68
N SER A 52 -35.51 -11.56 1.21
CA SER A 52 -35.40 -13.04 1.16
C SER A 52 -34.20 -13.53 0.31
N ARG A 53 -33.60 -12.67 -0.51
CA ARG A 53 -32.55 -13.05 -1.46
C ARG A 53 -31.25 -12.23 -1.33
N VAL A 54 -31.29 -11.05 -0.71
CA VAL A 54 -30.12 -10.13 -0.70
C VAL A 54 -30.00 -9.44 0.65
N VAL A 55 -28.78 -9.38 1.18
CA VAL A 55 -28.40 -8.59 2.35
C VAL A 55 -27.56 -7.43 1.85
N LYS A 56 -27.93 -6.20 2.20
CA LYS A 56 -27.18 -4.98 1.89
C LYS A 56 -27.04 -4.13 3.14
N LEU A 57 -26.03 -3.29 3.21
CA LEU A 57 -25.97 -2.25 4.22
C LEU A 57 -26.96 -1.14 3.91
N THR A 58 -27.55 -0.56 4.95
CA THR A 58 -28.22 0.74 4.86
C THR A 58 -27.16 1.86 4.85
N THR A 59 -27.56 3.10 4.55
CA THR A 59 -26.67 4.26 4.71
C THR A 59 -26.11 4.38 6.14
N ALA A 60 -26.94 4.07 7.14
CA ALA A 60 -26.50 4.00 8.54
C ALA A 60 -25.52 2.85 8.77
N GLY A 61 -25.76 1.68 8.13
CA GLY A 61 -24.85 0.53 8.19
C GLY A 61 -23.49 0.81 7.56
N GLU A 62 -23.44 1.52 6.42
CA GLU A 62 -22.18 1.93 5.79
C GLU A 62 -21.38 2.91 6.68
N PHE A 63 -22.05 3.89 7.26
CA PHE A 63 -21.44 4.80 8.23
C PHE A 63 -20.92 4.04 9.46
N PHE A 64 -21.78 3.20 10.05
CA PHE A 64 -21.44 2.47 11.26
C PHE A 64 -20.35 1.40 11.05
N LEU A 65 -20.17 0.89 9.83
CA LEU A 65 -19.10 -0.05 9.51
C LEU A 65 -17.71 0.56 9.79
N ASN A 66 -17.51 1.79 9.37
CA ASN A 66 -16.24 2.50 9.59
C ASN A 66 -16.02 2.75 11.09
N GLU A 67 -17.05 3.17 11.82
CA GLU A 67 -16.97 3.41 13.27
C GLU A 67 -16.72 2.12 14.06
N ALA A 68 -17.42 1.04 13.73
CA ALA A 68 -17.26 -0.25 14.37
C ALA A 68 -15.85 -0.84 14.15
N GLN A 69 -15.32 -0.71 12.96
CA GLN A 69 -13.95 -1.12 12.64
C GLN A 69 -12.93 -0.30 13.45
N ALA A 70 -13.12 1.01 13.56
CA ALA A 70 -12.23 1.88 14.35
C ALA A 70 -12.23 1.52 15.84
N VAL A 71 -13.38 1.21 16.42
CA VAL A 71 -13.50 0.78 17.83
C VAL A 71 -12.80 -0.57 18.06
N LEU A 72 -13.05 -1.56 17.20
CA LEU A 72 -12.39 -2.87 17.29
C LEU A 72 -10.89 -2.76 17.19
N GLN A 73 -10.42 -1.99 16.24
CA GLN A 73 -9.00 -1.70 16.04
C GLN A 73 -8.39 -1.03 17.28
N ARG A 74 -9.07 -0.05 17.85
CA ARG A 74 -8.58 0.63 19.06
C ARG A 74 -8.45 -0.32 20.24
N ALA A 75 -9.39 -1.25 20.41
CA ALA A 75 -9.33 -2.28 21.43
C ALA A 75 -8.14 -3.23 21.24
N GLU A 76 -7.89 -3.68 20.01
CA GLU A 76 -6.74 -4.55 19.68
C GLU A 76 -5.40 -3.85 19.86
N LEU A 77 -5.31 -2.58 19.47
CA LEU A 77 -4.11 -1.75 19.70
C LEU A 77 -3.86 -1.54 21.19
N ALA A 78 -4.90 -1.34 22.01
CA ALA A 78 -4.75 -1.18 23.45
C ALA A 78 -4.20 -2.46 24.11
N GLU A 79 -4.69 -3.64 23.71
CA GLU A 79 -4.17 -4.93 24.17
C GLU A 79 -2.70 -5.13 23.75
N ARG A 80 -2.38 -4.84 22.49
CA ARG A 80 -1.02 -4.93 21.96
C ARG A 80 -0.06 -3.99 22.70
N ASN A 81 -0.45 -2.72 22.89
CA ASN A 81 0.36 -1.73 23.60
C ASN A 81 0.63 -2.14 25.04
N LEU A 82 -0.37 -2.74 25.72
CA LEU A 82 -0.18 -3.28 27.06
C LEU A 82 0.84 -4.42 27.07
N LYS A 83 0.70 -5.38 26.14
CA LYS A 83 1.65 -6.50 25.99
C LYS A 83 3.06 -5.98 25.69
N MET A 84 3.22 -5.03 24.77
CA MET A 84 4.52 -4.43 24.46
C MET A 84 5.17 -3.72 25.65
N LYS A 85 4.38 -3.10 26.52
CA LYS A 85 4.90 -2.30 27.64
C LYS A 85 5.23 -3.13 28.89
N PHE A 86 4.52 -4.24 29.10
CA PHE A 86 4.54 -4.98 30.37
C PHE A 86 4.88 -6.48 30.23
N SER A 87 4.94 -7.05 29.03
CA SER A 87 5.43 -8.43 28.85
C SER A 87 6.96 -8.43 28.74
N GLN A 88 7.60 -9.45 29.33
CA GLN A 88 9.04 -9.70 29.15
C GLN A 88 9.40 -10.26 27.76
N GLN A 89 8.42 -10.49 26.90
CA GLN A 89 8.64 -10.91 25.52
C GLN A 89 9.01 -9.70 24.66
N SER A 90 9.99 -9.87 23.79
CA SER A 90 10.38 -8.89 22.78
C SER A 90 9.13 -8.34 22.08
N ALA A 91 8.93 -7.02 22.15
CA ALA A 91 7.79 -6.38 21.54
C ALA A 91 7.85 -6.61 20.01
N ARG A 92 6.90 -7.38 19.48
CA ARG A 92 6.78 -7.58 18.02
C ARG A 92 6.32 -6.27 17.37
N TRP A 93 7.03 -5.81 16.39
CA TRP A 93 6.70 -4.63 15.61
C TRP A 93 6.67 -4.94 14.12
N ALA A 94 5.50 -4.82 13.50
CA ALA A 94 5.24 -5.23 12.13
C ALA A 94 5.40 -4.04 11.18
N ILE A 95 6.28 -4.18 10.18
CA ILE A 95 6.54 -3.18 9.14
C ILE A 95 6.11 -3.75 7.80
N GLY A 96 5.16 -3.07 7.14
CA GLY A 96 4.85 -3.29 5.74
C GLY A 96 5.83 -2.54 4.84
N TYR A 97 6.22 -3.11 3.73
CA TYR A 97 7.04 -2.45 2.73
C TYR A 97 6.73 -2.96 1.33
N ASN A 98 7.05 -2.15 0.33
CA ASN A 98 7.05 -2.56 -1.07
C ASN A 98 8.49 -2.53 -1.63
N GLU A 99 8.69 -3.06 -2.83
CA GLU A 99 10.00 -3.18 -3.48
C GLU A 99 10.82 -1.87 -3.47
N PRO A 100 10.27 -0.67 -3.79
CA PRO A 100 11.04 0.57 -3.71
C PRO A 100 11.58 0.89 -2.31
N ALA A 101 10.75 0.68 -1.28
CA ALA A 101 11.17 0.90 0.10
C ALA A 101 12.24 -0.10 0.55
N MET A 102 12.20 -1.34 0.05
CA MET A 102 13.21 -2.36 0.31
C MET A 102 14.60 -1.92 -0.17
N ASN A 103 14.68 -1.28 -1.32
CA ASN A 103 15.96 -0.87 -1.91
C ASN A 103 16.49 0.46 -1.36
N THR A 104 15.65 1.28 -0.73
CA THR A 104 16.00 2.65 -0.31
C THR A 104 15.99 2.83 1.21
N VAL A 105 14.82 2.80 1.82
CA VAL A 105 14.60 3.20 3.23
C VAL A 105 14.84 2.05 4.19
N LEU A 106 14.35 0.85 3.86
CA LEU A 106 14.32 -0.29 4.76
C LEU A 106 15.70 -0.73 5.28
N PRO A 107 16.77 -0.81 4.47
CA PRO A 107 18.08 -1.22 4.99
C PRO A 107 18.64 -0.29 6.07
N GLY A 108 18.40 1.01 5.94
CA GLY A 108 18.79 2.00 6.94
C GLY A 108 17.97 1.87 8.23
N LEU A 109 16.68 1.67 8.08
CA LEU A 109 15.76 1.45 9.21
C LEU A 109 16.14 0.18 10.00
N LEU A 110 16.40 -0.93 9.31
CA LEU A 110 16.78 -2.18 9.97
C LEU A 110 18.10 -2.06 10.73
N ARG A 111 19.09 -1.37 10.15
CA ARG A 111 20.36 -1.08 10.87
C ARG A 111 20.13 -0.25 12.13
N TYR A 112 19.25 0.72 12.07
CA TYR A 112 18.90 1.54 13.24
C TYR A 112 18.20 0.67 14.30
N CYS A 113 17.18 -0.09 13.93
CA CYS A 113 16.47 -0.95 14.86
C CYS A 113 17.41 -1.95 15.54
N ASN A 114 18.27 -2.63 14.81
CA ASN A 114 19.26 -3.59 15.35
C ASN A 114 20.21 -2.96 16.38
N ARG A 115 20.60 -1.68 16.20
CA ARG A 115 21.55 -1.01 17.08
C ARG A 115 20.91 -0.30 18.26
N GLN A 116 19.75 0.33 18.04
CA GLN A 116 19.13 1.25 19.00
C GLN A 116 17.90 0.68 19.69
N LEU A 117 17.38 -0.41 19.17
CA LEU A 117 16.14 -1.05 19.64
C LEU A 117 16.31 -2.59 19.70
N PRO A 118 17.34 -3.12 20.41
CA PRO A 118 17.70 -4.54 20.37
C PRO A 118 16.61 -5.46 20.93
N ASP A 119 15.73 -4.93 21.80
CA ASP A 119 14.66 -5.70 22.44
C ASP A 119 13.38 -5.80 21.59
N ILE A 120 13.43 -5.32 20.33
CA ILE A 120 12.27 -5.39 19.44
C ILE A 120 12.40 -6.59 18.50
N SER A 121 11.34 -7.41 18.43
CA SER A 121 11.17 -8.40 17.38
C SER A 121 10.52 -7.77 16.16
N LEU A 122 11.28 -7.56 15.08
CA LEU A 122 10.75 -7.01 13.84
C LEU A 122 10.10 -8.10 13.01
N GLU A 123 8.90 -7.81 12.51
CA GLU A 123 8.26 -8.59 11.46
C GLU A 123 8.16 -7.76 10.20
N LEU A 124 8.74 -8.25 9.13
CA LEU A 124 8.74 -7.59 7.82
C LEU A 124 7.74 -8.27 6.90
N ARG A 125 6.85 -7.49 6.30
CA ARG A 125 5.85 -7.97 5.35
C ARG A 125 5.95 -7.22 4.04
N GLU A 126 6.26 -7.95 2.97
CA GLU A 126 6.19 -7.40 1.63
C GLU A 126 4.73 -7.39 1.18
N LEU A 127 4.17 -6.19 1.00
CA LEU A 127 2.77 -5.96 0.70
C LEU A 127 2.62 -4.80 -0.29
N GLU A 128 1.66 -4.90 -1.19
CA GLU A 128 1.27 -3.79 -2.05
C GLU A 128 0.60 -2.66 -1.25
N THR A 129 0.57 -1.45 -1.82
CA THR A 129 0.08 -0.26 -1.10
C THR A 129 -1.34 -0.43 -0.55
N ALA A 130 -2.26 -1.02 -1.33
CA ALA A 130 -3.64 -1.25 -0.87
C ALA A 130 -3.71 -2.23 0.32
N GLU A 131 -2.88 -3.28 0.29
CA GLU A 131 -2.80 -4.26 1.37
C GLU A 131 -2.20 -3.65 2.64
N GLN A 132 -1.16 -2.80 2.50
CA GLN A 132 -0.58 -2.07 3.63
C GLN A 132 -1.60 -1.13 4.27
N ILE A 133 -2.38 -0.39 3.47
CA ILE A 133 -3.45 0.50 3.97
C ILE A 133 -4.47 -0.31 4.76
N SER A 134 -4.93 -1.46 4.24
CA SER A 134 -5.85 -2.35 4.94
C SER A 134 -5.25 -2.85 6.27
N ALA A 135 -4.01 -3.33 6.24
CA ALA A 135 -3.31 -3.87 7.40
C ALA A 135 -2.96 -2.80 8.48
N LEU A 136 -2.78 -1.54 8.09
CA LEU A 136 -2.66 -0.42 9.02
C LEU A 136 -4.02 -0.08 9.64
N ASN A 137 -5.09 -0.16 8.87
CA ASN A 137 -6.45 0.09 9.35
C ASN A 137 -6.95 -1.01 10.27
N ASP A 138 -6.62 -2.28 10.05
CA ASP A 138 -6.98 -3.40 10.94
C ASP A 138 -5.96 -3.61 12.08
N GLY A 139 -4.89 -2.79 12.12
CA GLY A 139 -3.87 -2.83 13.16
C GLY A 139 -2.91 -4.03 13.07
N SER A 140 -2.93 -4.83 12.01
CA SER A 140 -1.98 -5.93 11.80
C SER A 140 -0.59 -5.46 11.38
N LEU A 141 -0.46 -4.20 10.93
CA LEU A 141 0.80 -3.48 10.76
C LEU A 141 0.91 -2.30 11.73
N ASP A 142 2.12 -2.03 12.20
CA ASP A 142 2.44 -0.85 13.01
C ASP A 142 2.85 0.35 12.15
N MET A 143 3.53 0.10 11.04
CA MET A 143 3.94 1.11 10.06
C MET A 143 4.04 0.49 8.67
N GLY A 144 3.70 1.27 7.66
CA GLY A 144 3.92 0.94 6.25
C GLY A 144 4.95 1.86 5.61
N LEU A 145 5.79 1.31 4.75
CA LEU A 145 6.67 2.05 3.84
C LEU A 145 6.14 1.84 2.43
N MET A 146 5.47 2.85 1.88
CA MET A 146 4.70 2.71 0.64
C MET A 146 4.72 3.95 -0.23
N ARG A 147 4.20 3.80 -1.45
CA ARG A 147 3.95 4.89 -2.40
C ARG A 147 2.45 5.11 -2.52
N PRO A 148 1.87 6.08 -1.79
CA PRO A 148 0.42 6.22 -1.71
C PRO A 148 -0.21 6.94 -2.90
N TYR A 149 0.55 7.29 -3.94
CA TYR A 149 0.02 8.02 -5.10
C TYR A 149 -1.23 7.35 -5.68
N GLY A 150 -2.32 8.09 -5.72
CA GLY A 150 -3.61 7.62 -6.24
C GLY A 150 -4.45 6.79 -5.25
N PHE A 151 -3.93 6.51 -4.06
CA PHE A 151 -4.65 5.84 -2.98
C PHE A 151 -5.19 6.85 -1.97
N ASP A 152 -6.34 6.53 -1.39
CA ASP A 152 -6.89 7.27 -0.26
C ASP A 152 -6.34 6.66 1.05
N LEU A 153 -5.69 7.48 1.84
CA LEU A 153 -5.15 7.08 3.14
C LEU A 153 -6.20 7.19 4.27
N GLY A 154 -7.35 7.79 4.02
CA GLY A 154 -8.37 8.00 5.05
C GLY A 154 -7.80 8.72 6.28
N ASN A 155 -7.94 8.09 7.46
CA ASN A 155 -7.46 8.64 8.73
C ASN A 155 -5.98 8.32 9.04
N LEU A 156 -5.27 7.61 8.17
CA LEU A 156 -3.85 7.29 8.39
C LEU A 156 -3.00 8.54 8.26
N GLN A 157 -1.98 8.63 9.11
CA GLN A 157 -0.96 9.68 9.03
C GLN A 157 0.21 9.24 8.20
N SER A 158 0.90 10.19 7.58
CA SER A 158 2.04 9.90 6.73
C SER A 158 3.15 10.94 6.87
N GLN A 159 4.39 10.51 6.61
CA GLN A 159 5.59 11.34 6.55
C GLN A 159 6.43 10.94 5.34
N LEU A 160 6.89 11.93 4.56
CA LEU A 160 7.84 11.70 3.48
C LEU A 160 9.19 11.23 4.07
N VAL A 161 9.69 10.08 3.58
CA VAL A 161 10.94 9.49 4.07
C VAL A 161 11.99 9.30 2.97
N HIS A 162 11.56 9.28 1.71
CA HIS A 162 12.46 9.24 0.56
C HIS A 162 11.75 9.78 -0.67
N GLN A 163 12.48 10.44 -1.54
CA GLN A 163 12.00 10.94 -2.82
C GLN A 163 13.01 10.59 -3.91
N GLU A 164 12.52 10.07 -5.02
CA GLU A 164 13.33 9.72 -6.19
C GLU A 164 12.67 10.14 -7.50
N GLN A 165 13.41 10.05 -8.57
CA GLN A 165 12.95 10.39 -9.93
C GLN A 165 12.73 9.13 -10.79
N TYR A 166 12.06 9.32 -11.91
CA TYR A 166 12.01 8.33 -12.97
C TYR A 166 13.24 8.43 -13.86
N LEU A 167 13.75 7.28 -14.27
CA LEU A 167 14.72 7.14 -15.35
C LEU A 167 14.16 6.25 -16.44
N LEU A 168 14.59 6.48 -17.67
CA LEU A 168 14.33 5.55 -18.78
C LEU A 168 15.46 4.52 -18.85
N ALA A 169 15.14 3.24 -18.67
CA ALA A 169 16.07 2.13 -18.81
C ALA A 169 15.95 1.51 -20.20
N MET A 170 17.07 1.18 -20.82
CA MET A 170 17.14 0.71 -22.20
C MET A 170 18.24 -0.35 -22.36
N ALA A 171 18.08 -1.23 -23.34
CA ALA A 171 19.16 -2.10 -23.78
C ALA A 171 20.30 -1.26 -24.43
N PRO A 172 21.56 -1.76 -24.44
CA PRO A 172 22.71 -1.01 -24.97
C PRO A 172 22.61 -0.65 -26.45
N ASP A 173 21.88 -1.45 -27.22
CA ASP A 173 21.64 -1.30 -28.66
C ASP A 173 20.35 -0.51 -28.99
N HIS A 174 19.64 -0.05 -27.98
CA HIS A 174 18.43 0.76 -28.19
C HIS A 174 18.76 2.08 -28.92
N PRO A 175 17.91 2.56 -29.86
CA PRO A 175 18.19 3.79 -30.62
C PRO A 175 18.50 5.02 -29.76
N LEU A 176 17.90 5.10 -28.56
CA LEU A 176 18.08 6.20 -27.63
C LEU A 176 19.20 5.97 -26.59
N ALA A 177 19.92 4.84 -26.62
CA ALA A 177 20.90 4.45 -25.60
C ALA A 177 22.07 5.44 -25.41
N LYS A 178 22.34 6.30 -26.39
CA LYS A 178 23.38 7.34 -26.34
C LYS A 178 22.89 8.69 -25.79
N GLN A 179 21.58 8.83 -25.62
CA GLN A 179 21.00 10.06 -25.09
C GLN A 179 21.13 10.10 -23.58
N LYS A 180 21.45 11.28 -23.04
CA LYS A 180 21.51 11.51 -21.58
C LYS A 180 20.18 11.97 -21.01
N VAL A 181 19.38 12.66 -21.81
CA VAL A 181 18.06 13.21 -21.45
C VAL A 181 17.07 12.83 -22.58
N ILE A 182 15.94 12.34 -22.19
CA ILE A 182 14.87 11.90 -23.11
C ILE A 182 13.65 12.83 -22.96
N THR A 183 13.22 13.40 -24.07
CA THR A 183 11.97 14.17 -24.16
C THR A 183 10.83 13.30 -24.70
N ALA A 184 9.57 13.74 -24.51
CA ALA A 184 8.39 13.03 -25.04
C ALA A 184 8.48 12.85 -26.60
N GLY A 185 8.98 13.85 -27.32
CA GLY A 185 9.13 13.77 -28.78
C GLY A 185 10.09 12.68 -29.25
N MET A 186 11.14 12.36 -28.46
CA MET A 186 12.09 11.28 -28.77
C MET A 186 11.47 9.89 -28.61
N LEU A 187 10.40 9.78 -27.82
CA LEU A 187 9.69 8.52 -27.58
C LEU A 187 8.70 8.16 -28.69
N LYS A 188 8.47 9.05 -29.65
CA LYS A 188 7.60 8.80 -30.80
C LYS A 188 8.00 7.50 -31.50
N ASN A 189 7.03 6.59 -31.67
CA ASN A 189 7.20 5.28 -32.28
C ASN A 189 8.21 4.34 -31.57
N GLN A 190 8.73 4.71 -30.40
CA GLN A 190 9.52 3.80 -29.58
C GLN A 190 8.62 2.86 -28.81
N ASP A 191 9.04 1.61 -28.63
CA ASP A 191 8.34 0.66 -27.79
C ASP A 191 8.70 0.95 -26.32
N VAL A 192 7.68 1.28 -25.52
CA VAL A 192 7.83 1.61 -24.08
C VAL A 192 7.06 0.60 -23.25
N ILE A 193 7.72 0.09 -22.22
CA ILE A 193 7.21 -0.86 -21.25
C ILE A 193 6.78 -0.07 -20.02
N LEU A 194 5.52 -0.22 -19.61
CA LEU A 194 5.00 0.31 -18.36
C LEU A 194 4.53 -0.83 -17.46
N PHE A 195 4.26 -0.51 -16.19
CA PHE A 195 3.59 -1.46 -15.31
C PHE A 195 2.14 -1.70 -15.76
N ALA A 196 1.58 -2.84 -15.39
CA ALA A 196 0.20 -3.20 -15.77
C ALA A 196 -0.80 -2.22 -15.15
N ARG A 197 -1.75 -1.72 -15.94
CA ARG A 197 -2.70 -0.66 -15.55
C ARG A 197 -3.51 -0.99 -14.30
N ASP A 198 -3.81 -2.26 -14.06
CA ASP A 198 -4.57 -2.75 -12.90
C ASP A 198 -3.80 -2.64 -11.57
N VAL A 199 -2.48 -2.44 -11.61
CA VAL A 199 -1.66 -2.18 -10.40
C VAL A 199 -1.95 -0.79 -9.83
N ASN A 200 -2.02 0.23 -10.67
CA ASN A 200 -2.41 1.59 -10.30
C ASN A 200 -2.88 2.36 -11.55
N SER A 201 -4.18 2.33 -11.82
CA SER A 201 -4.76 2.94 -13.02
C SER A 201 -4.55 4.45 -13.10
N LYS A 202 -4.65 5.17 -11.98
CA LYS A 202 -4.47 6.63 -11.94
C LYS A 202 -3.05 7.04 -12.33
N LEU A 203 -2.05 6.34 -11.78
CA LEU A 203 -0.64 6.59 -12.11
C LEU A 203 -0.34 6.18 -13.56
N PHE A 204 -0.85 5.03 -14.01
CA PHE A 204 -0.66 4.56 -15.39
C PHE A 204 -1.17 5.60 -16.39
N ASP A 205 -2.42 6.05 -16.23
CA ASP A 205 -3.05 7.01 -17.13
C ASP A 205 -2.32 8.37 -17.12
N LEU A 206 -1.83 8.80 -15.94
CA LEU A 206 -1.00 9.99 -15.85
C LEU A 206 0.32 9.84 -16.60
N LEU A 207 1.05 8.72 -16.41
CA LEU A 207 2.30 8.48 -17.13
C LEU A 207 2.08 8.44 -18.65
N CYS A 208 1.03 7.77 -19.12
CA CYS A 208 0.66 7.78 -20.55
C CYS A 208 0.46 9.20 -21.08
N SER A 209 -0.25 10.05 -20.31
CA SER A 209 -0.48 11.44 -20.72
C SER A 209 0.81 12.25 -20.79
N LYS A 210 1.75 12.03 -19.86
CA LYS A 210 3.05 12.73 -19.81
C LYS A 210 4.07 12.22 -20.86
N LEU A 211 3.91 10.98 -21.31
CA LEU A 211 4.70 10.42 -22.42
C LEU A 211 4.21 10.89 -23.79
N THR A 212 3.05 11.55 -23.85
CA THR A 212 2.51 12.13 -25.08
C THR A 212 3.21 13.45 -25.39
N ALA A 213 3.79 13.57 -26.58
CA ALA A 213 4.45 14.80 -27.00
C ALA A 213 3.44 15.92 -27.31
N PRO A 214 3.87 17.20 -27.36
CA PRO A 214 2.99 18.34 -27.67
C PRO A 214 2.30 18.26 -29.04
N ASP A 215 2.88 17.53 -30.00
CA ASP A 215 2.31 17.26 -31.32
C ASP A 215 1.28 16.11 -31.31
N GLY A 216 0.97 15.55 -30.13
CA GLY A 216 0.06 14.42 -29.95
C GLY A 216 0.69 13.06 -30.25
N SER A 217 1.96 12.98 -30.63
CA SER A 217 2.63 11.72 -30.86
C SER A 217 2.90 10.97 -29.55
N GLN A 218 2.81 9.63 -29.60
CA GLN A 218 2.92 8.77 -28.42
C GLN A 218 3.91 7.63 -28.67
N PRO A 219 4.53 7.08 -27.61
CA PRO A 219 5.23 5.81 -27.71
C PRO A 219 4.26 4.64 -27.94
N ASN A 220 4.79 3.52 -28.41
CA ASN A 220 4.02 2.29 -28.49
C ASN A 220 4.05 1.57 -27.13
N ILE A 221 2.95 1.60 -26.39
CA ILE A 221 2.84 0.87 -25.13
C ILE A 221 2.25 -0.51 -25.42
N LYS A 222 3.07 -1.45 -25.92
CA LYS A 222 2.65 -2.79 -26.30
C LYS A 222 2.82 -3.82 -25.20
N GLN A 223 3.73 -3.56 -24.24
CA GLN A 223 4.11 -4.51 -23.23
C GLN A 223 3.90 -3.91 -21.84
N SER A 224 3.48 -4.75 -20.90
CA SER A 224 3.35 -4.38 -19.50
C SER A 224 3.72 -5.55 -18.61
N ALA A 225 4.17 -5.25 -17.39
CA ALA A 225 4.45 -6.25 -16.37
C ALA A 225 3.97 -5.76 -14.99
N ARG A 226 3.63 -6.68 -14.09
CA ARG A 226 3.17 -6.32 -12.76
C ARG A 226 4.30 -5.87 -11.83
N THR A 227 5.51 -6.37 -12.06
CA THR A 227 6.69 -6.06 -11.24
C THR A 227 7.74 -5.31 -12.04
N LYS A 228 8.47 -4.41 -11.39
CA LYS A 228 9.56 -3.65 -12.00
C LYS A 228 10.70 -4.56 -12.45
N ARG A 229 10.96 -5.64 -11.71
CA ARG A 229 11.95 -6.66 -12.09
C ARG A 229 11.59 -7.33 -13.41
N ALA A 230 10.32 -7.68 -13.62
CA ALA A 230 9.86 -8.21 -14.90
C ALA A 230 10.01 -7.18 -16.03
N MET A 231 9.71 -5.90 -15.77
CA MET A 231 9.94 -4.83 -16.75
C MET A 231 11.42 -4.74 -17.14
N LEU A 232 12.35 -4.78 -16.17
CA LEU A 232 13.80 -4.77 -16.43
C LEU A 232 14.24 -5.99 -17.26
N THR A 233 13.70 -7.18 -16.96
CA THR A 233 13.97 -8.38 -17.74
C THR A 233 13.53 -8.21 -19.21
N MET A 234 12.38 -7.58 -19.45
CA MET A 234 11.90 -7.28 -20.79
C MET A 234 12.78 -6.24 -21.50
N VAL A 235 13.26 -5.21 -20.80
CA VAL A 235 14.24 -4.25 -21.32
C VAL A 235 15.52 -4.96 -21.74
N TYR A 236 16.05 -5.82 -20.88
CA TYR A 236 17.26 -6.62 -21.13
C TYR A 236 17.10 -7.53 -22.35
N ALA A 237 15.90 -8.08 -22.56
CA ALA A 237 15.56 -8.90 -23.71
C ALA A 237 15.23 -8.08 -24.99
N GLY A 238 15.34 -6.75 -24.96
CA GLY A 238 15.17 -5.90 -26.16
C GLY A 238 13.71 -5.59 -26.53
N PHE A 239 12.74 -5.79 -25.62
CA PHE A 239 11.32 -5.50 -25.92
C PHE A 239 10.99 -4.01 -25.94
N GLY A 240 11.93 -3.13 -25.62
CA GLY A 240 11.76 -1.68 -25.60
C GLY A 240 12.43 -1.02 -24.41
N ALA A 241 12.13 0.25 -24.18
CA ALA A 241 12.58 1.02 -23.01
C ALA A 241 11.54 0.98 -21.89
N ALA A 242 11.97 1.05 -20.63
CA ALA A 242 11.05 1.12 -19.50
C ALA A 242 11.26 2.37 -18.67
N LEU A 243 10.16 3.05 -18.29
CA LEU A 243 10.16 4.16 -17.36
C LEU A 243 10.08 3.58 -15.93
N LEU A 244 11.16 3.74 -15.17
CA LEU A 244 11.33 3.09 -13.88
C LEU A 244 11.86 4.07 -12.82
N PRO A 245 11.52 3.86 -11.52
CA PRO A 245 12.18 4.54 -10.42
C PRO A 245 13.68 4.26 -10.42
N GLU A 246 14.48 5.26 -10.07
CA GLU A 246 15.95 5.15 -9.99
C GLU A 246 16.39 3.99 -9.08
N SER A 247 15.74 3.80 -7.94
CA SER A 247 16.06 2.71 -7.00
C SER A 247 15.89 1.31 -7.59
N THR A 248 15.05 1.14 -8.59
CA THR A 248 14.84 -0.15 -9.28
C THR A 248 16.07 -0.58 -10.09
N LEU A 249 16.89 0.38 -10.49
CA LEU A 249 18.08 0.16 -11.33
C LEU A 249 19.33 -0.21 -10.51
N GLN A 250 19.22 -0.23 -9.18
CA GLN A 250 20.29 -0.68 -8.31
C GLN A 250 20.38 -2.22 -8.34
N GLY A 251 21.57 -2.76 -8.63
CA GLY A 251 21.82 -4.22 -8.66
C GLY A 251 22.49 -4.68 -9.95
N ASN A 252 22.25 -5.92 -10.36
CA ASN A 252 22.96 -6.62 -11.46
C ASN A 252 22.47 -6.23 -12.88
N TRP A 253 22.14 -4.95 -13.12
CA TRP A 253 21.68 -4.44 -14.42
C TRP A 253 22.74 -3.59 -15.14
N ASN A 254 24.03 -3.90 -14.92
CA ASN A 254 25.17 -3.09 -15.38
C ASN A 254 25.23 -2.91 -16.90
N ASP A 255 24.62 -3.79 -17.67
CA ASP A 255 24.60 -3.71 -19.13
C ASP A 255 23.51 -2.79 -19.67
N LEU A 256 22.52 -2.40 -18.84
CA LEU A 256 21.48 -1.48 -19.28
C LEU A 256 22.01 -0.05 -19.34
N ARG A 257 21.44 0.73 -20.24
CA ARG A 257 21.64 2.19 -20.33
C ARG A 257 20.49 2.89 -19.65
N THR A 258 20.78 3.97 -18.97
CA THR A 258 19.78 4.81 -18.32
C THR A 258 19.91 6.25 -18.80
N ALA A 259 18.78 6.92 -18.93
CA ALA A 259 18.73 8.34 -19.25
C ALA A 259 17.74 9.04 -18.32
N GLU A 260 18.05 10.29 -17.98
CA GLU A 260 17.08 11.19 -17.35
C GLU A 260 15.92 11.47 -18.31
N VAL A 261 14.76 11.81 -17.78
CA VAL A 261 13.58 12.14 -18.58
C VAL A 261 13.19 13.60 -18.33
N ASP A 262 13.16 14.39 -19.40
CA ASP A 262 12.61 15.75 -19.40
C ASP A 262 11.10 15.69 -19.65
N LEU A 263 10.40 15.22 -18.63
CA LEU A 263 8.94 15.05 -18.61
C LEU A 263 8.44 15.57 -17.26
N ASP A 264 7.31 16.27 -17.28
CA ASP A 264 6.66 16.74 -16.06
C ASP A 264 5.99 15.55 -15.32
N LEU A 265 6.82 14.65 -14.80
CA LEU A 265 6.39 13.46 -14.08
C LEU A 265 6.17 13.77 -12.58
N PRO A 266 5.22 13.08 -11.94
CA PRO A 266 5.08 13.18 -10.51
C PRO A 266 6.36 12.64 -9.85
N LYS A 267 6.81 13.32 -8.79
CA LYS A 267 7.89 12.79 -7.95
C LYS A 267 7.47 11.45 -7.35
N ILE A 268 8.47 10.61 -7.13
CA ILE A 268 8.26 9.30 -6.55
C ILE A 268 8.53 9.40 -5.06
N ASP A 269 7.47 9.56 -4.29
CA ASP A 269 7.55 9.70 -2.84
C ASP A 269 7.37 8.34 -2.18
N ILE A 270 8.29 7.95 -1.29
CA ILE A 270 8.10 6.87 -0.34
C ILE A 270 7.71 7.50 0.99
N MET A 271 6.56 7.09 1.50
CA MET A 271 6.01 7.58 2.75
C MET A 271 6.10 6.51 3.83
N ALA A 272 6.47 6.90 5.03
CA ALA A 272 6.12 6.15 6.22
C ALA A 272 4.67 6.48 6.56
N VAL A 273 3.82 5.46 6.69
CA VAL A 273 2.39 5.59 6.94
C VAL A 273 2.02 4.79 8.19
N TRP A 274 1.20 5.35 9.07
CA TRP A 274 0.79 4.69 10.30
C TRP A 274 -0.62 5.10 10.72
N ASN A 275 -1.22 4.29 11.57
CA ASN A 275 -2.49 4.65 12.20
C ASN A 275 -2.23 5.58 13.39
N PRO A 276 -2.90 6.76 13.48
CA PRO A 276 -2.74 7.68 14.61
C PRO A 276 -3.15 7.07 15.97
N ALA A 277 -3.95 6.01 15.96
CA ALA A 277 -4.28 5.24 17.16
C ALA A 277 -3.11 4.39 17.70
N ASN A 278 -2.03 4.21 16.91
CA ASN A 278 -0.81 3.53 17.37
C ASN A 278 -0.04 4.44 18.35
N THR A 279 -0.13 4.16 19.63
CA THR A 279 0.54 4.89 20.73
C THR A 279 1.87 4.26 21.14
N SER A 280 2.45 3.40 20.31
CA SER A 280 3.75 2.75 20.57
C SER A 280 4.86 3.79 20.74
N SER A 281 5.68 3.63 21.79
CA SER A 281 6.87 4.47 22.03
C SER A 281 7.98 4.25 20.99
N ILE A 282 7.86 3.22 20.15
CA ILE A 282 8.79 2.88 19.09
C ILE A 282 8.59 3.80 17.87
N LEU A 283 7.33 4.07 17.53
CA LEU A 283 6.96 4.84 16.34
C LEU A 283 7.66 6.21 16.26
N PRO A 284 7.62 7.08 17.31
CA PRO A 284 8.33 8.36 17.26
C PRO A 284 9.83 8.24 17.06
N LYS A 285 10.48 7.22 17.64
CA LYS A 285 11.92 6.98 17.48
C LYS A 285 12.28 6.66 16.03
N ILE A 286 11.45 5.82 15.39
CA ILE A 286 11.65 5.45 13.99
C ILE A 286 11.38 6.63 13.06
N LEU A 287 10.28 7.37 13.26
CA LEU A 287 9.96 8.55 12.45
C LEU A 287 11.05 9.62 12.55
N ASN A 288 11.60 9.85 13.72
CA ASN A 288 12.74 10.78 13.91
C ASN A 288 13.98 10.32 13.13
N MET A 289 14.32 9.02 13.17
CA MET A 289 15.42 8.48 12.39
C MET A 289 15.20 8.65 10.88
N LEU A 290 13.99 8.40 10.42
CA LEU A 290 13.65 8.55 9.00
C LEU A 290 13.67 10.02 8.52
N ASN A 291 13.44 10.97 9.41
CA ASN A 291 13.45 12.40 9.10
C ASN A 291 14.88 12.98 8.98
N THR A 292 15.89 12.36 9.62
CA THR A 292 17.28 12.86 9.65
C THR A 292 18.10 12.54 8.39
N LYS A 293 17.48 11.94 7.37
CA LYS A 293 18.13 11.57 6.09
C LYS A 293 17.73 12.47 4.91
N LYS A 294 17.37 13.72 5.19
CA LYS A 294 17.25 14.76 4.15
C LYS A 294 18.58 15.31 3.74
#